data_2c9b44b1c99c40b3c36053b5978d2834
#
_entry.id   2c9b44b1c99c40b3c36053b5978d2834
#
_cell.length_a   1.000
_cell.length_b   1.000
_cell.length_c   1.000
_cell.angle_alpha   90.00
_cell.angle_beta   90.00
_cell.angle_gamma   90.00
#
_symmetry.space_group_name_H-M   'P 1'
#
loop_
_entity.id
_entity.type
_entity.pdbx_description
1 polymer ?
#
loop_
_entity_poly.entity_id
_entity_poly.type
_entity_poly.pdbx_seq_one_letter_code
_entity_poly.pdbx_strand_id
1 'polypeptide(L)'
;MAKRKSMAGGEIIRDAQIYDVAVIGGGAAGCMAACAASENGARTLILEANDRIGRKICATGNGRCNLTNLHVDENCYHTGGGEDLSAFFARFSVEDNIRFWESRGVYLHDRDGYVYPRTDQASTIADAFDKILRAEGTEIIPGSRVIDVKQEEDSEGRVFRIGTKEGRRYFARKVILAGGGAAGPQYGCDGSLYGIARSLGHTVKKPLPALVPLLSDDTDLKAAAGVRCDAVIRLVCGETTFRAERGELQITGKGISGIPVFQISSEASRALDEGRRVFAEIDFLPDFTEEMWEKEKSRRLSEDRNCMLGIFFLGLVNRKVLDLLLRKQGIQAEKKASKVDEDTLISIMRDMRSFKVSVTGTGGFEQAQVTTGGIPLSQTDKDLMSVFCGGLYLSGELLDVDGICGGYNLQWAFTSGWIAGMSAAGERSGGK
;
A
#
# COMPACT_ATOMS: atom_id res chain seq x y z
N MET A 1 -57.41 -2.59 -17.19
CA MET A 1 -56.33 -1.57 -17.19
C MET A 1 -55.18 -2.06 -16.35
N ALA A 2 -54.24 -2.85 -16.88
CA ALA A 2 -52.99 -3.23 -16.25
C ALA A 2 -52.10 -3.87 -17.29
N LYS A 3 -51.24 -3.07 -17.98
CA LYS A 3 -50.11 -3.49 -18.78
C LYS A 3 -49.47 -2.25 -19.42
N ARG A 4 -48.68 -1.49 -18.65
CA ARG A 4 -47.73 -0.51 -19.15
C ARG A 4 -46.75 -0.14 -18.00
N LYS A 5 -45.80 -1.04 -17.69
CA LYS A 5 -44.62 -0.72 -16.91
C LYS A 5 -43.58 -1.81 -17.15
N SER A 6 -42.98 -1.85 -18.34
CA SER A 6 -41.84 -2.69 -18.65
C SER A 6 -41.20 -2.39 -20.02
N MET A 7 -41.18 -1.14 -20.49
CA MET A 7 -40.62 -0.85 -21.82
C MET A 7 -39.62 0.33 -21.90
N ALA A 8 -39.14 0.84 -20.78
CA ALA A 8 -38.19 1.96 -20.84
C ALA A 8 -36.70 1.56 -20.83
N GLY A 9 -36.35 0.30 -20.45
CA GLY A 9 -34.96 -0.15 -20.38
C GLY A 9 -34.44 -0.79 -21.69
N GLY A 10 -35.29 -1.50 -22.41
CA GLY A 10 -34.85 -2.31 -23.58
C GLY A 10 -34.58 -1.52 -24.87
N GLU A 11 -35.12 -0.31 -25.05
CA GLU A 11 -34.84 0.52 -26.24
C GLU A 11 -33.51 1.25 -26.15
N ILE A 12 -33.01 1.57 -24.96
CA ILE A 12 -31.76 2.32 -24.75
C ILE A 12 -30.52 1.46 -25.04
N ILE A 13 -30.63 0.14 -24.88
CA ILE A 13 -29.47 -0.79 -25.06
C ILE A 13 -29.28 -1.14 -26.55
N ARG A 14 -30.34 -1.09 -27.39
CA ARG A 14 -30.28 -1.54 -28.78
C ARG A 14 -29.36 -0.72 -29.69
N ASP A 15 -29.14 0.56 -29.37
CA ASP A 15 -28.26 1.47 -30.12
C ASP A 15 -26.99 1.86 -29.37
N ALA A 16 -26.78 1.31 -28.17
CA ALA A 16 -25.59 1.62 -27.35
C ALA A 16 -24.42 0.76 -27.77
N GLN A 17 -23.25 1.39 -27.85
CA GLN A 17 -21.99 0.68 -28.00
C GLN A 17 -21.72 -0.20 -26.78
N ILE A 18 -21.58 -1.51 -26.98
CA ILE A 18 -21.23 -2.47 -25.93
C ILE A 18 -19.76 -2.82 -26.07
N TYR A 19 -18.99 -2.68 -24.97
CA TYR A 19 -17.60 -3.12 -24.88
C TYR A 19 -17.54 -4.58 -24.42
N ASP A 20 -16.48 -5.28 -24.80
CA ASP A 20 -16.24 -6.62 -24.25
C ASP A 20 -15.83 -6.52 -22.79
N VAL A 21 -14.93 -5.57 -22.48
CA VAL A 21 -14.41 -5.34 -21.13
C VAL A 21 -14.42 -3.85 -20.79
N ALA A 22 -15.02 -3.48 -19.66
CA ALA A 22 -14.89 -2.16 -19.07
C ALA A 22 -14.06 -2.23 -17.77
N VAL A 23 -12.99 -1.46 -17.69
CA VAL A 23 -12.14 -1.33 -16.52
C VAL A 23 -12.48 -0.04 -15.78
N ILE A 24 -12.79 -0.15 -14.51
CA ILE A 24 -13.14 0.99 -13.65
C ILE A 24 -11.94 1.33 -12.77
N GLY A 25 -11.27 2.42 -13.10
CA GLY A 25 -10.03 2.90 -12.51
C GLY A 25 -8.81 2.69 -13.41
N GLY A 26 -8.12 3.78 -13.76
CA GLY A 26 -6.91 3.79 -14.59
C GLY A 26 -5.62 3.84 -13.74
N GLY A 27 -5.60 3.14 -12.58
CA GLY A 27 -4.40 2.92 -11.76
C GLY A 27 -3.53 1.78 -12.31
N ALA A 28 -2.55 1.34 -11.52
CA ALA A 28 -1.60 0.27 -11.91
C ALA A 28 -2.33 -1.02 -12.33
N ALA A 29 -3.24 -1.51 -11.48
CA ALA A 29 -4.00 -2.73 -11.75
C ALA A 29 -4.92 -2.57 -12.97
N GLY A 30 -5.63 -1.44 -13.06
CA GLY A 30 -6.57 -1.22 -14.17
C GLY A 30 -5.87 -1.03 -15.52
N CYS A 31 -4.75 -0.30 -15.56
CA CYS A 31 -3.98 -0.18 -16.80
C CYS A 31 -3.43 -1.54 -17.26
N MET A 32 -2.88 -2.34 -16.32
CA MET A 32 -2.40 -3.68 -16.65
C MET A 32 -3.53 -4.60 -17.10
N ALA A 33 -4.70 -4.53 -16.45
CA ALA A 33 -5.88 -5.31 -16.85
C ALA A 33 -6.37 -4.94 -18.25
N ALA A 34 -6.37 -3.65 -18.58
CA ALA A 34 -6.76 -3.19 -19.90
C ALA A 34 -5.75 -3.60 -20.98
N CYS A 35 -4.44 -3.55 -20.69
CA CYS A 35 -3.40 -4.08 -21.60
C CYS A 35 -3.64 -5.57 -21.88
N ALA A 36 -3.80 -6.37 -20.81
CA ALA A 36 -4.03 -7.80 -20.96
C ALA A 36 -5.30 -8.13 -21.74
N ALA A 37 -6.39 -7.36 -21.52
CA ALA A 37 -7.64 -7.57 -22.21
C ALA A 37 -7.54 -7.18 -23.70
N SER A 38 -6.99 -6.01 -24.03
CA SER A 38 -6.88 -5.54 -25.41
C SER A 38 -5.90 -6.35 -26.23
N GLU A 39 -4.76 -6.78 -25.67
CA GLU A 39 -3.81 -7.68 -26.32
C GLU A 39 -4.45 -9.04 -26.68
N ASN A 40 -5.48 -9.47 -25.94
CA ASN A 40 -6.30 -10.64 -26.26
C ASN A 40 -7.46 -10.35 -27.23
N GLY A 41 -7.52 -9.15 -27.79
CA GLY A 41 -8.49 -8.77 -28.81
C GLY A 41 -9.84 -8.29 -28.27
N ALA A 42 -9.98 -8.09 -26.96
CA ALA A 42 -11.20 -7.53 -26.39
C ALA A 42 -11.30 -6.04 -26.69
N ARG A 43 -12.47 -5.58 -27.10
CA ARG A 43 -12.79 -4.15 -27.18
C ARG A 43 -12.88 -3.57 -25.77
N THR A 44 -11.86 -2.85 -25.36
CA THR A 44 -11.65 -2.44 -23.97
C THR A 44 -11.91 -0.94 -23.76
N LEU A 45 -12.57 -0.63 -22.64
CA LEU A 45 -12.84 0.72 -22.14
C LEU A 45 -12.20 0.91 -20.76
N ILE A 46 -11.54 2.04 -20.52
CA ILE A 46 -11.14 2.49 -19.18
C ILE A 46 -11.97 3.72 -18.80
N LEU A 47 -12.62 3.65 -17.62
CA LEU A 47 -13.27 4.79 -16.98
C LEU A 47 -12.42 5.25 -15.79
N GLU A 48 -11.82 6.43 -15.89
CA GLU A 48 -10.93 7.01 -14.89
C GLU A 48 -11.56 8.28 -14.28
N ALA A 49 -11.59 8.35 -12.95
CA ALA A 49 -12.18 9.48 -12.22
C ALA A 49 -11.36 10.78 -12.33
N ASN A 50 -10.05 10.65 -12.46
CA ASN A 50 -9.13 11.77 -12.61
C ASN A 50 -9.03 12.23 -14.08
N ASP A 51 -8.27 13.30 -14.29
CA ASP A 51 -7.98 13.90 -15.61
C ASP A 51 -7.06 13.04 -16.50
N ARG A 52 -6.37 12.05 -15.90
CA ARG A 52 -5.50 11.09 -16.62
C ARG A 52 -5.34 9.80 -15.83
N ILE A 53 -4.95 8.73 -16.53
CA ILE A 53 -4.55 7.46 -15.92
C ILE A 53 -3.20 7.58 -15.16
N GLY A 54 -2.90 6.66 -14.28
CA GLY A 54 -1.59 6.53 -13.61
C GLY A 54 -1.28 7.58 -12.55
N ARG A 55 -2.23 8.39 -12.06
CA ARG A 55 -1.95 9.46 -11.08
C ARG A 55 -1.23 8.95 -9.82
N LYS A 56 -1.73 7.87 -9.20
CA LYS A 56 -1.08 7.29 -8.01
C LYS A 56 0.28 6.67 -8.36
N ILE A 57 0.45 6.11 -9.56
CA ILE A 57 1.75 5.58 -10.03
C ILE A 57 2.81 6.67 -9.94
N CYS A 58 2.51 7.88 -10.43
CA CYS A 58 3.43 9.02 -10.42
C CYS A 58 3.91 9.43 -9.01
N ALA A 59 3.18 9.07 -7.96
CA ALA A 59 3.53 9.36 -6.57
C ALA A 59 4.34 8.24 -5.89
N THR A 60 4.41 7.05 -6.49
CA THR A 60 5.10 5.90 -5.90
C THR A 60 6.62 6.04 -5.92
N GLY A 61 7.30 5.43 -4.93
CA GLY A 61 8.76 5.42 -4.86
C GLY A 61 9.38 6.83 -4.81
N ASN A 62 8.73 7.80 -4.15
CA ASN A 62 9.13 9.20 -4.16
C ASN A 62 9.28 9.79 -5.58
N GLY A 63 8.34 9.46 -6.48
CA GLY A 63 8.32 9.91 -7.86
C GLY A 63 9.19 9.08 -8.82
N ARG A 64 9.77 7.94 -8.36
CA ARG A 64 10.62 7.05 -9.17
C ARG A 64 9.90 5.81 -9.68
N CYS A 65 8.79 5.41 -9.05
CA CYS A 65 8.04 4.19 -9.29
C CYS A 65 8.84 2.91 -9.04
N ASN A 66 8.82 2.41 -7.81
CA ASN A 66 9.34 1.08 -7.49
C ASN A 66 8.35 0.02 -8.01
N LEU A 67 8.59 -0.50 -9.22
CA LEU A 67 7.67 -1.37 -9.97
C LEU A 67 7.45 -2.73 -9.35
N THR A 68 8.51 -3.31 -8.82
CA THR A 68 8.54 -4.64 -8.23
C THR A 68 9.79 -4.83 -7.38
N ASN A 69 9.95 -6.01 -6.81
CA ASN A 69 11.13 -6.40 -6.06
C ASN A 69 11.58 -7.80 -6.53
N LEU A 70 12.89 -8.00 -6.64
CA LEU A 70 13.45 -9.31 -7.03
C LEU A 70 13.29 -10.39 -5.93
N HIS A 71 12.95 -9.96 -4.71
CA HIS A 71 12.78 -10.83 -3.53
C HIS A 71 11.31 -11.00 -3.14
N VAL A 72 10.41 -11.04 -4.14
CA VAL A 72 8.99 -11.30 -3.90
C VAL A 72 8.80 -12.75 -3.47
N ASP A 73 8.22 -12.93 -2.28
CA ASP A 73 7.71 -14.19 -1.78
C ASP A 73 6.36 -13.99 -1.03
N GLU A 74 5.73 -15.07 -0.61
CA GLU A 74 4.43 -15.04 0.07
C GLU A 74 4.45 -14.28 1.40
N ASN A 75 5.58 -14.30 2.13
CA ASN A 75 5.73 -13.62 3.42
C ASN A 75 5.81 -12.10 3.28
N CYS A 76 5.99 -11.60 2.04
CA CYS A 76 5.98 -10.17 1.74
C CYS A 76 4.56 -9.57 1.72
N TYR A 77 3.53 -10.40 1.83
CA TYR A 77 2.13 -9.98 1.74
C TYR A 77 1.32 -10.41 2.94
N HIS A 78 0.37 -9.58 3.28
CA HIS A 78 -0.71 -9.88 4.20
C HIS A 78 -2.01 -10.05 3.41
N THR A 79 -2.72 -11.13 3.68
CA THR A 79 -4.11 -11.34 3.26
C THR A 79 -4.96 -11.53 4.49
N GLY A 80 -6.14 -10.93 4.52
CA GLY A 80 -6.98 -11.00 5.72
C GLY A 80 -7.57 -12.39 6.01
N GLY A 81 -7.46 -13.32 5.08
CA GLY A 81 -7.86 -14.74 5.24
C GLY A 81 -6.67 -15.69 5.35
N GLY A 82 -5.43 -15.19 5.20
CA GLY A 82 -4.22 -16.04 5.15
C GLY A 82 -4.11 -16.82 3.83
N GLU A 83 -4.70 -16.31 2.74
CA GLU A 83 -4.64 -16.95 1.44
C GLU A 83 -3.21 -16.93 0.87
N ASP A 84 -2.78 -18.03 0.28
CA ASP A 84 -1.53 -18.17 -0.46
C ASP A 84 -1.65 -17.48 -1.83
N LEU A 85 -0.72 -16.58 -2.12
CA LEU A 85 -0.67 -15.83 -3.38
C LEU A 85 0.23 -16.47 -4.44
N SER A 86 0.93 -17.57 -4.13
CA SER A 86 1.91 -18.21 -5.03
C SER A 86 1.32 -18.59 -6.38
N ALA A 87 0.08 -19.09 -6.39
CA ALA A 87 -0.63 -19.47 -7.61
C ALA A 87 -0.95 -18.26 -8.52
N PHE A 88 -1.13 -17.06 -7.95
CA PHE A 88 -1.32 -15.83 -8.72
C PHE A 88 0.01 -15.37 -9.30
N PHE A 89 1.09 -15.33 -8.50
CA PHE A 89 2.42 -14.94 -8.96
C PHE A 89 3.00 -15.90 -9.99
N ALA A 90 2.64 -17.18 -9.96
CA ALA A 90 3.01 -18.13 -11.01
C ALA A 90 2.38 -17.83 -12.38
N ARG A 91 1.29 -17.05 -12.43
CA ARG A 91 0.60 -16.64 -13.68
C ARG A 91 1.11 -15.33 -14.25
N PHE A 92 1.64 -14.45 -13.41
CA PHE A 92 2.33 -13.23 -13.81
C PHE A 92 3.36 -12.88 -12.75
N SER A 93 4.57 -13.38 -12.95
CA SER A 93 5.70 -13.31 -12.03
C SER A 93 6.41 -11.95 -12.07
N VAL A 94 7.43 -11.79 -11.25
CA VAL A 94 8.37 -10.65 -11.28
C VAL A 94 9.07 -10.59 -12.65
N GLU A 95 9.51 -11.74 -13.16
CA GLU A 95 10.17 -11.86 -14.47
C GLU A 95 9.21 -11.49 -15.62
N ASP A 96 7.94 -11.89 -15.53
CA ASP A 96 6.92 -11.52 -16.51
C ASP A 96 6.65 -10.02 -16.48
N ASN A 97 6.60 -9.41 -15.29
CA ASN A 97 6.47 -7.97 -15.12
C ASN A 97 7.65 -7.22 -15.75
N ILE A 98 8.88 -7.63 -15.46
CA ILE A 98 10.09 -7.05 -16.05
C ILE A 98 10.04 -7.18 -17.58
N ARG A 99 9.76 -8.38 -18.09
CA ARG A 99 9.63 -8.66 -19.52
C ARG A 99 8.54 -7.84 -20.20
N PHE A 100 7.40 -7.64 -19.52
CA PHE A 100 6.30 -6.80 -20.01
C PHE A 100 6.80 -5.38 -20.34
N TRP A 101 7.56 -4.76 -19.44
CA TRP A 101 8.07 -3.41 -19.65
C TRP A 101 9.19 -3.35 -20.68
N GLU A 102 10.18 -4.23 -20.59
CA GLU A 102 11.34 -4.22 -21.48
C GLU A 102 10.96 -4.49 -22.94
N SER A 103 10.03 -5.43 -23.18
CA SER A 103 9.52 -5.70 -24.54
C SER A 103 8.78 -4.51 -25.18
N ARG A 104 8.39 -3.52 -24.38
CA ARG A 104 7.72 -2.29 -24.79
C ARG A 104 8.64 -1.07 -24.76
N GLY A 105 9.95 -1.31 -24.62
CA GLY A 105 11.00 -0.28 -24.67
C GLY A 105 11.15 0.52 -23.37
N VAL A 106 10.60 0.05 -22.25
CA VAL A 106 10.83 0.63 -20.93
C VAL A 106 11.92 -0.17 -20.24
N TYR A 107 13.16 0.32 -20.29
CA TYR A 107 14.29 -0.31 -19.63
C TYR A 107 14.23 -0.10 -18.14
N LEU A 108 14.61 -1.15 -17.39
CA LEU A 108 14.60 -1.19 -15.94
C LEU A 108 16.01 -1.29 -15.36
N HIS A 109 16.15 -0.99 -14.10
CA HIS A 109 17.34 -1.29 -13.30
C HIS A 109 16.92 -1.62 -11.87
N ASP A 110 17.74 -2.39 -11.17
CA ASP A 110 17.52 -2.66 -9.74
C ASP A 110 18.55 -1.92 -8.87
N ARG A 111 18.15 -1.73 -7.61
CA ARG A 111 19.00 -1.29 -6.49
C ARG A 111 18.65 -2.16 -5.29
N ASP A 112 19.53 -3.07 -4.94
CA ASP A 112 19.32 -4.00 -3.82
C ASP A 112 17.98 -4.78 -3.92
N GLY A 113 17.63 -5.20 -5.14
CA GLY A 113 16.38 -5.91 -5.44
C GLY A 113 15.17 -5.01 -5.73
N TYR A 114 15.22 -3.72 -5.42
CA TYR A 114 14.15 -2.77 -5.75
C TYR A 114 14.23 -2.36 -7.23
N VAL A 115 13.22 -2.66 -8.02
CA VAL A 115 13.21 -2.44 -9.48
C VAL A 115 12.55 -1.12 -9.85
N TYR A 116 13.25 -0.32 -10.63
CA TYR A 116 12.81 1.02 -11.09
C TYR A 116 12.93 1.16 -12.60
N PRO A 117 12.15 2.06 -13.25
CA PRO A 117 12.47 2.46 -14.62
C PRO A 117 13.84 3.13 -14.69
N ARG A 118 14.59 2.87 -15.75
CA ARG A 118 15.96 3.42 -15.95
C ARG A 118 16.04 4.94 -15.84
N THR A 119 14.92 5.61 -16.08
CA THR A 119 14.80 7.07 -15.99
C THR A 119 14.71 7.59 -14.56
N ASP A 120 14.47 6.73 -13.56
CA ASP A 120 14.11 7.11 -12.18
C ASP A 120 12.90 8.09 -12.12
N GLN A 121 12.00 8.02 -13.09
CA GLN A 121 10.81 8.87 -13.19
C GLN A 121 9.55 8.01 -13.27
N ALA A 122 8.67 8.15 -12.30
CA ALA A 122 7.42 7.41 -12.25
C ALA A 122 6.47 7.75 -13.42
N SER A 123 6.57 8.96 -13.98
CA SER A 123 5.82 9.36 -15.17
C SER A 123 6.13 8.49 -16.39
N THR A 124 7.35 7.94 -16.51
CA THR A 124 7.71 7.02 -17.59
C THR A 124 6.74 5.83 -17.67
N ILE A 125 6.33 5.30 -16.52
CA ILE A 125 5.42 4.15 -16.45
C ILE A 125 3.98 4.56 -16.79
N ALA A 126 3.52 5.70 -16.30
CA ALA A 126 2.19 6.21 -16.62
C ALA A 126 2.05 6.57 -18.11
N ASP A 127 3.06 7.23 -18.68
CA ASP A 127 3.09 7.62 -20.09
C ASP A 127 3.24 6.38 -21.01
N ALA A 128 3.99 5.36 -20.58
CA ALA A 128 4.11 4.10 -21.30
C ALA A 128 2.76 3.37 -21.34
N PHE A 129 2.01 3.31 -20.24
CA PHE A 129 0.66 2.74 -20.24
C PHE A 129 -0.27 3.50 -21.20
N ASP A 130 -0.30 4.84 -21.19
CA ASP A 130 -1.14 5.61 -22.10
C ASP A 130 -0.79 5.32 -23.57
N LYS A 131 0.50 5.25 -23.90
CA LYS A 131 0.96 4.89 -25.24
C LYS A 131 0.56 3.48 -25.65
N ILE A 132 0.77 2.48 -24.78
CA ILE A 132 0.45 1.07 -25.06
C ILE A 132 -1.06 0.92 -25.28
N LEU A 133 -1.86 1.41 -24.35
CA LEU A 133 -3.31 1.28 -24.39
C LEU A 133 -3.95 1.92 -25.62
N ARG A 134 -3.45 3.10 -26.01
CA ARG A 134 -3.91 3.75 -27.26
C ARG A 134 -3.50 2.99 -28.51
N ALA A 135 -2.30 2.42 -28.53
CA ALA A 135 -1.84 1.61 -29.65
C ALA A 135 -2.67 0.34 -29.83
N GLU A 136 -3.14 -0.26 -28.72
CA GLU A 136 -4.03 -1.43 -28.74
C GLU A 136 -5.53 -1.05 -28.97
N GLY A 137 -5.84 0.22 -29.18
CA GLY A 137 -7.21 0.67 -29.44
C GLY A 137 -8.11 0.73 -28.21
N THR A 138 -7.55 0.70 -27.00
CA THR A 138 -8.33 0.89 -25.76
C THR A 138 -8.88 2.30 -25.71
N GLU A 139 -10.17 2.43 -25.46
CA GLU A 139 -10.81 3.72 -25.23
C GLU A 139 -10.62 4.15 -23.78
N ILE A 140 -10.02 5.31 -23.55
CA ILE A 140 -9.75 5.87 -22.23
C ILE A 140 -10.60 7.11 -22.04
N ILE A 141 -11.49 7.11 -21.04
CA ILE A 141 -12.37 8.22 -20.72
C ILE A 141 -11.98 8.80 -19.34
N PRO A 142 -11.10 9.80 -19.30
CA PRO A 142 -10.78 10.50 -18.06
C PRO A 142 -11.94 11.40 -17.61
N GLY A 143 -11.93 11.84 -16.34
CA GLY A 143 -12.99 12.65 -15.75
C GLY A 143 -14.33 11.90 -15.69
N SER A 144 -14.31 10.57 -15.60
CA SER A 144 -15.49 9.72 -15.57
C SER A 144 -15.55 8.92 -14.27
N ARG A 145 -16.06 9.54 -13.22
CA ARG A 145 -16.25 8.88 -11.92
C ARG A 145 -17.44 7.95 -11.95
N VAL A 146 -17.18 6.65 -11.92
CA VAL A 146 -18.23 5.64 -11.83
C VAL A 146 -18.87 5.66 -10.44
N ILE A 147 -20.20 5.68 -10.40
CA ILE A 147 -21.00 5.70 -9.16
C ILE A 147 -21.97 4.53 -9.05
N ASP A 148 -22.21 3.81 -10.16
CA ASP A 148 -23.21 2.75 -10.23
C ASP A 148 -22.80 1.71 -11.28
N VAL A 149 -22.89 0.43 -10.92
CA VAL A 149 -22.71 -0.71 -11.81
C VAL A 149 -23.85 -1.67 -11.55
N LYS A 150 -24.62 -1.98 -12.58
CA LYS A 150 -25.75 -2.90 -12.51
C LYS A 150 -25.65 -3.95 -13.59
N GLN A 151 -25.96 -5.17 -13.24
CA GLN A 151 -26.11 -6.26 -14.16
C GLN A 151 -27.54 -6.22 -14.74
N GLU A 152 -27.64 -6.24 -16.05
CA GLU A 152 -28.86 -6.25 -16.84
C GLU A 152 -28.79 -7.39 -17.86
N GLU A 153 -29.85 -7.63 -18.61
CA GLU A 153 -29.90 -8.57 -19.72
C GLU A 153 -30.31 -7.86 -20.98
N ASP A 154 -29.68 -8.20 -22.10
CA ASP A 154 -30.09 -7.82 -23.44
C ASP A 154 -30.38 -9.06 -24.29
N SER A 155 -30.54 -8.90 -25.63
CA SER A 155 -30.85 -10.00 -26.57
C SER A 155 -29.69 -11.03 -26.69
N GLU A 156 -28.48 -10.68 -26.31
CA GLU A 156 -27.28 -11.51 -26.39
C GLU A 156 -26.87 -12.08 -25.04
N GLY A 157 -27.64 -11.76 -23.98
CA GLY A 157 -27.44 -12.27 -22.62
C GLY A 157 -27.07 -11.15 -21.63
N ARG A 158 -26.15 -11.45 -20.72
CA ARG A 158 -25.76 -10.56 -19.63
C ARG A 158 -24.96 -9.36 -20.12
N VAL A 159 -25.31 -8.17 -19.63
CA VAL A 159 -24.62 -6.91 -19.87
C VAL A 159 -24.53 -6.10 -18.56
N PHE A 160 -23.46 -5.39 -18.37
CA PHE A 160 -23.31 -4.44 -17.28
C PHE A 160 -23.61 -3.03 -17.78
N ARG A 161 -24.50 -2.34 -17.09
CA ARG A 161 -24.71 -0.91 -17.23
C ARG A 161 -23.86 -0.18 -16.17
N ILE A 162 -23.05 0.74 -16.63
CA ILE A 162 -22.10 1.50 -15.81
C ILE A 162 -22.52 2.97 -15.86
N GLY A 163 -22.88 3.53 -14.72
CA GLY A 163 -23.29 4.93 -14.56
C GLY A 163 -22.19 5.79 -13.98
N THR A 164 -21.97 6.97 -14.55
CA THR A 164 -21.01 7.94 -14.02
C THR A 164 -21.69 9.12 -13.35
N LYS A 165 -20.94 9.82 -12.49
CA LYS A 165 -21.38 11.02 -11.78
C LYS A 165 -21.84 12.13 -12.75
N GLU A 166 -21.23 12.18 -13.92
CA GLU A 166 -21.52 13.12 -15.01
C GLU A 166 -22.81 12.78 -15.78
N GLY A 167 -23.51 11.69 -15.39
CA GLY A 167 -24.77 11.25 -16.00
C GLY A 167 -24.60 10.42 -17.28
N ARG A 168 -23.37 10.09 -17.67
CA ARG A 168 -23.09 9.20 -18.80
C ARG A 168 -23.34 7.75 -18.42
N ARG A 169 -23.69 6.92 -19.42
CA ARG A 169 -23.90 5.49 -19.30
C ARG A 169 -23.04 4.74 -20.31
N TYR A 170 -22.38 3.67 -19.83
CA TYR A 170 -21.60 2.76 -20.65
C TYR A 170 -22.10 1.34 -20.44
N PHE A 171 -21.86 0.47 -21.44
CA PHE A 171 -22.27 -0.92 -21.38
C PHE A 171 -21.11 -1.83 -21.73
N ALA A 172 -20.96 -2.94 -20.98
CA ALA A 172 -19.91 -3.93 -21.24
C ALA A 172 -20.37 -5.35 -20.87
N ARG A 173 -19.80 -6.35 -21.54
CA ARG A 173 -20.06 -7.78 -21.23
C ARG A 173 -19.39 -8.20 -19.91
N LYS A 174 -18.22 -7.63 -19.63
CA LYS A 174 -17.43 -7.88 -18.42
C LYS A 174 -17.00 -6.55 -17.79
N VAL A 175 -16.85 -6.54 -16.47
CA VAL A 175 -16.39 -5.37 -15.73
C VAL A 175 -15.24 -5.76 -14.82
N ILE A 176 -14.18 -4.95 -14.80
CA ILE A 176 -13.06 -5.10 -13.86
C ILE A 176 -13.06 -3.89 -12.92
N LEU A 177 -13.25 -4.12 -11.62
CA LEU A 177 -13.11 -3.09 -10.61
C LEU A 177 -11.62 -2.99 -10.19
N ALA A 178 -10.98 -1.88 -10.51
CA ALA A 178 -9.55 -1.62 -10.31
C ALA A 178 -9.28 -0.22 -9.72
N GLY A 179 -10.20 0.31 -8.92
CA GLY A 179 -10.10 1.69 -8.39
C GLY A 179 -9.19 1.85 -7.19
N GLY A 180 -8.47 0.80 -6.78
CA GLY A 180 -7.60 0.83 -5.61
C GLY A 180 -8.34 0.80 -4.28
N GLY A 181 -7.62 0.98 -3.17
CA GLY A 181 -8.15 1.06 -1.83
C GLY A 181 -8.58 2.48 -1.43
N ALA A 182 -8.30 2.87 -0.18
CA ALA A 182 -8.60 4.19 0.35
C ALA A 182 -7.35 5.06 0.56
N ALA A 183 -6.15 4.51 0.39
CA ALA A 183 -4.89 5.21 0.58
C ALA A 183 -4.54 6.12 -0.62
N GLY A 184 -4.32 7.40 -0.34
CA GLY A 184 -4.04 8.42 -1.35
C GLY A 184 -5.28 8.98 -2.02
N PRO A 185 -6.29 9.49 -1.26
CA PRO A 185 -7.51 10.05 -1.81
C PRO A 185 -7.25 11.22 -2.77
N GLN A 186 -6.17 11.97 -2.57
CA GLN A 186 -5.70 13.02 -3.48
C GLN A 186 -5.32 12.50 -4.88
N TYR A 187 -5.10 11.21 -5.03
CA TYR A 187 -4.83 10.54 -6.31
C TYR A 187 -6.04 9.76 -6.86
N GLY A 188 -7.21 9.87 -6.20
CA GLY A 188 -8.44 9.21 -6.60
C GLY A 188 -8.72 7.85 -5.95
N CYS A 189 -7.80 7.37 -5.07
CA CYS A 189 -8.01 6.15 -4.29
C CYS A 189 -8.71 6.51 -2.97
N ASP A 190 -10.04 6.70 -3.03
CA ASP A 190 -10.85 7.20 -1.93
C ASP A 190 -11.81 6.14 -1.34
N GLY A 191 -11.67 4.88 -1.76
CA GLY A 191 -12.53 3.78 -1.32
C GLY A 191 -13.94 3.78 -1.92
N SER A 192 -14.24 4.66 -2.88
CA SER A 192 -15.59 4.79 -3.46
C SER A 192 -16.10 3.50 -4.11
N LEU A 193 -15.21 2.68 -4.70
CA LEU A 193 -15.59 1.41 -5.32
C LEU A 193 -16.02 0.32 -4.31
N TYR A 194 -15.68 0.44 -3.03
CA TYR A 194 -16.20 -0.49 -2.02
C TYR A 194 -17.73 -0.46 -1.90
N GLY A 195 -18.34 0.72 -2.10
CA GLY A 195 -19.79 0.86 -2.15
C GLY A 195 -20.42 0.12 -3.32
N ILE A 196 -19.80 0.21 -4.50
CA ILE A 196 -20.22 -0.50 -5.71
C ILE A 196 -20.08 -2.02 -5.52
N ALA A 197 -18.94 -2.47 -5.00
CA ALA A 197 -18.72 -3.89 -4.73
C ALA A 197 -19.76 -4.47 -3.76
N ARG A 198 -20.12 -3.72 -2.68
CA ARG A 198 -21.20 -4.13 -1.77
C ARG A 198 -22.54 -4.26 -2.47
N SER A 199 -22.87 -3.35 -3.37
CA SER A 199 -24.12 -3.43 -4.14
C SER A 199 -24.20 -4.63 -5.08
N LEU A 200 -23.04 -5.23 -5.39
CA LEU A 200 -22.89 -6.45 -6.21
C LEU A 200 -22.68 -7.73 -5.38
N GLY A 201 -22.89 -7.66 -4.07
CA GLY A 201 -22.93 -8.81 -3.16
C GLY A 201 -21.65 -9.04 -2.34
N HIS A 202 -20.61 -8.22 -2.51
CA HIS A 202 -19.36 -8.37 -1.78
C HIS A 202 -19.44 -7.80 -0.35
N THR A 203 -18.75 -8.44 0.57
CA THR A 203 -18.40 -7.85 1.86
C THR A 203 -17.06 -7.13 1.76
N VAL A 204 -16.86 -6.16 2.63
CA VAL A 204 -15.62 -5.38 2.67
C VAL A 204 -15.15 -5.33 4.11
N LYS A 205 -13.98 -5.92 4.40
CA LYS A 205 -13.29 -5.71 5.66
C LYS A 205 -12.93 -4.24 5.79
N LYS A 206 -13.02 -3.70 6.99
CA LYS A 206 -12.77 -2.29 7.24
C LYS A 206 -11.41 -1.87 6.67
N PRO A 207 -11.36 -0.94 5.71
CA PRO A 207 -10.11 -0.42 5.21
C PRO A 207 -9.40 0.38 6.29
N LEU A 208 -8.11 0.15 6.48
CA LEU A 208 -7.24 0.86 7.42
C LEU A 208 -5.98 1.35 6.70
N PRO A 209 -5.39 2.47 7.14
CA PRO A 209 -4.16 2.97 6.53
C PRO A 209 -2.97 2.07 6.88
N ALA A 210 -2.13 1.78 5.89
CA ALA A 210 -0.91 0.99 6.01
C ALA A 210 0.25 1.64 5.26
N LEU A 211 1.48 1.23 5.58
CA LEU A 211 2.71 1.92 5.17
C LEU A 211 2.62 3.43 5.45
N VAL A 212 2.42 3.75 6.71
CA VAL A 212 2.02 5.09 7.19
C VAL A 212 2.78 5.46 8.46
N PRO A 213 3.08 6.75 8.71
CA PRO A 213 3.64 7.18 9.99
C PRO A 213 2.75 6.82 11.18
N LEU A 214 3.36 6.50 12.31
CA LEU A 214 2.69 6.26 13.59
C LEU A 214 2.69 7.54 14.43
N LEU A 215 1.53 7.90 14.96
CA LEU A 215 1.34 9.09 15.78
C LEU A 215 1.48 8.76 17.27
N SER A 216 1.93 9.76 18.02
CA SER A 216 2.08 9.70 19.47
C SER A 216 1.66 11.01 20.11
N ASP A 217 1.09 10.94 21.28
CA ASP A 217 0.80 12.09 22.15
C ASP A 217 1.99 12.48 23.05
N ASP A 218 3.10 11.74 22.96
CA ASP A 218 4.33 12.04 23.68
C ASP A 218 4.97 13.35 23.21
N THR A 219 4.79 14.39 24.02
CA THR A 219 5.28 15.74 23.71
C THR A 219 6.79 15.85 23.72
N ASP A 220 7.50 14.95 24.41
CA ASP A 220 8.96 14.96 24.49
C ASP A 220 9.62 14.57 23.16
N LEU A 221 8.93 13.81 22.30
CA LEU A 221 9.42 13.48 20.96
C LEU A 221 9.78 14.73 20.13
N LYS A 222 9.16 15.89 20.40
CA LYS A 222 9.50 17.17 19.75
C LYS A 222 10.96 17.56 19.96
N ALA A 223 11.59 17.16 21.06
CA ALA A 223 13.00 17.44 21.32
C ALA A 223 13.92 16.75 20.28
N ALA A 224 13.52 15.58 19.81
CA ALA A 224 14.26 14.80 18.82
C ALA A 224 13.69 14.96 17.40
N ALA A 225 12.74 15.88 17.18
CA ALA A 225 12.13 16.06 15.85
C ALA A 225 13.18 16.38 14.78
N GLY A 226 13.04 15.72 13.62
CA GLY A 226 13.96 15.82 12.49
C GLY A 226 15.17 14.89 12.57
N VAL A 227 15.35 14.14 13.66
CA VAL A 227 16.41 13.11 13.73
C VAL A 227 16.06 11.97 12.76
N ARG A 228 17.10 11.51 12.04
CA ARG A 228 17.12 10.27 11.30
C ARG A 228 18.29 9.43 11.85
N CYS A 229 18.04 8.18 12.15
CA CYS A 229 19.07 7.27 12.65
C CYS A 229 18.70 5.82 12.32
N ASP A 230 19.69 4.97 12.20
CA ASP A 230 19.48 3.53 12.14
C ASP A 230 18.95 3.04 13.48
N ALA A 231 17.92 2.23 13.47
CA ALA A 231 17.28 1.71 14.67
C ALA A 231 16.56 0.40 14.37
N VAL A 232 16.32 -0.39 15.41
CA VAL A 232 15.33 -1.48 15.35
C VAL A 232 14.07 -1.02 16.07
N ILE A 233 12.92 -1.17 15.39
CA ILE A 233 11.62 -0.86 15.95
C ILE A 233 10.82 -2.15 16.11
N ARG A 234 10.32 -2.38 17.34
CA ARG A 234 9.43 -3.49 17.66
C ARG A 234 8.04 -2.98 17.96
N LEU A 235 7.03 -3.59 17.36
CA LEU A 235 5.65 -3.31 17.70
C LEU A 235 5.25 -4.19 18.90
N VAL A 236 4.78 -3.56 19.97
CA VAL A 236 4.41 -4.22 21.22
C VAL A 236 2.94 -3.91 21.54
N CYS A 237 2.17 -4.95 21.83
CA CYS A 237 0.76 -4.84 22.17
C CYS A 237 0.46 -5.77 23.36
N GLY A 238 0.33 -5.20 24.57
CA GLY A 238 0.31 -5.97 25.81
C GLY A 238 1.62 -6.71 26.05
N GLU A 239 1.57 -8.03 26.21
CA GLU A 239 2.74 -8.90 26.35
C GLU A 239 3.26 -9.45 25.01
N THR A 240 2.55 -9.18 23.91
CA THR A 240 2.92 -9.70 22.58
C THR A 240 3.81 -8.72 21.85
N THR A 241 4.97 -9.18 21.43
CA THR A 241 5.81 -8.51 20.43
C THR A 241 5.46 -9.10 19.07
N PHE A 242 5.00 -8.27 18.14
CA PHE A 242 4.58 -8.74 16.81
C PHE A 242 5.77 -8.88 15.87
N ARG A 243 6.35 -7.78 15.47
CA ARG A 243 7.36 -7.72 14.43
C ARG A 243 8.46 -6.75 14.84
N ALA A 244 9.68 -7.03 14.43
CA ALA A 244 10.83 -6.16 14.57
C ALA A 244 11.38 -5.81 13.19
N GLU A 245 11.60 -4.53 12.94
CA GLU A 245 12.14 -4.03 11.68
C GLU A 245 13.33 -3.13 11.94
N ARG A 246 14.41 -3.30 11.15
CA ARG A 246 15.60 -2.44 11.19
C ARG A 246 15.61 -1.50 9.99
N GLY A 247 16.04 -0.26 10.21
CA GLY A 247 16.27 0.70 9.15
C GLY A 247 16.32 2.14 9.66
N GLU A 248 16.30 3.10 8.73
CA GLU A 248 16.31 4.52 9.07
C GLU A 248 14.98 4.94 9.70
N LEU A 249 15.00 5.13 11.02
CA LEU A 249 13.93 5.75 11.79
C LEU A 249 13.97 7.25 11.59
N GLN A 250 12.81 7.87 11.39
CA GLN A 250 12.63 9.31 11.45
C GLN A 250 11.73 9.68 12.63
N ILE A 251 12.25 10.48 13.58
CA ILE A 251 11.46 11.06 14.65
C ILE A 251 10.84 12.37 14.15
N THR A 252 9.54 12.53 14.36
CA THR A 252 8.78 13.72 13.98
C THR A 252 8.23 14.42 15.22
N GLY A 253 7.71 15.63 15.06
CA GLY A 253 7.06 16.33 16.17
C GLY A 253 5.71 15.74 16.61
N LYS A 254 5.21 14.73 15.89
CA LYS A 254 3.90 14.08 16.12
C LYS A 254 3.99 12.56 16.29
N GLY A 255 5.19 11.98 16.24
CA GLY A 255 5.38 10.53 16.32
C GLY A 255 6.63 10.08 15.58
N ILE A 256 6.57 8.92 14.95
CA ILE A 256 7.68 8.26 14.27
C ILE A 256 7.31 7.87 12.83
N SER A 257 8.31 7.81 11.98
CA SER A 257 8.20 7.52 10.54
C SER A 257 9.47 6.83 10.04
N GLY A 258 9.53 6.54 8.76
CA GLY A 258 10.65 5.82 8.11
C GLY A 258 10.24 4.41 7.72
N ILE A 259 11.07 3.76 6.91
CA ILE A 259 10.75 2.44 6.36
C ILE A 259 10.42 1.41 7.45
N PRO A 260 11.20 1.26 8.54
CA PRO A 260 10.88 0.28 9.57
C PRO A 260 9.55 0.56 10.28
N VAL A 261 9.15 1.83 10.40
CA VAL A 261 7.84 2.20 10.95
C VAL A 261 6.72 1.85 9.97
N PHE A 262 6.93 2.08 8.67
CA PHE A 262 5.95 1.71 7.65
C PHE A 262 5.69 0.21 7.64
N GLN A 263 6.73 -0.60 7.76
CA GLN A 263 6.64 -2.07 7.76
C GLN A 263 5.76 -2.63 8.88
N ILE A 264 5.75 -2.00 10.06
CA ILE A 264 4.94 -2.43 11.21
C ILE A 264 3.60 -1.71 11.31
N SER A 265 3.32 -0.76 10.43
CA SER A 265 2.15 0.11 10.56
C SER A 265 0.81 -0.57 10.27
N SER A 266 0.79 -1.61 9.43
CA SER A 266 -0.41 -2.41 9.15
C SER A 266 -0.92 -3.09 10.42
N GLU A 267 0.00 -3.76 11.14
CA GLU A 267 -0.30 -4.41 12.42
C GLU A 267 -0.72 -3.39 13.48
N ALA A 268 -0.05 -2.23 13.52
CA ALA A 268 -0.39 -1.14 14.42
C ALA A 268 -1.81 -0.62 14.13
N SER A 269 -2.16 -0.40 12.86
CA SER A 269 -3.49 0.05 12.44
C SER A 269 -4.58 -0.92 12.88
N ARG A 270 -4.38 -2.21 12.65
CA ARG A 270 -5.33 -3.26 13.07
C ARG A 270 -5.48 -3.33 14.58
N ALA A 271 -4.36 -3.32 15.32
CA ALA A 271 -4.39 -3.38 16.78
C ALA A 271 -5.08 -2.15 17.40
N LEU A 272 -4.85 -0.96 16.85
CA LEU A 272 -5.53 0.26 17.28
C LEU A 272 -7.04 0.21 16.98
N ASP A 273 -7.42 -0.31 15.81
CA ASP A 273 -8.82 -0.46 15.43
C ASP A 273 -9.59 -1.44 16.35
N GLU A 274 -8.89 -2.44 16.86
CA GLU A 274 -9.39 -3.38 17.88
C GLU A 274 -9.40 -2.78 19.30
N GLY A 275 -9.01 -1.52 19.45
CA GLY A 275 -8.97 -0.83 20.76
C GLY A 275 -7.84 -1.28 21.67
N ARG A 276 -6.81 -1.95 21.15
CA ARG A 276 -5.64 -2.39 21.92
C ARG A 276 -4.66 -1.23 22.14
N ARG A 277 -3.94 -1.28 23.26
CA ARG A 277 -2.83 -0.37 23.52
C ARG A 277 -1.60 -0.82 22.74
N VAL A 278 -1.05 0.08 21.94
CA VAL A 278 0.07 -0.18 21.05
C VAL A 278 1.27 0.68 21.46
N PHE A 279 2.45 0.08 21.49
CA PHE A 279 3.73 0.75 21.70
C PHE A 279 4.70 0.40 20.58
N ALA A 280 5.51 1.38 20.20
CA ALA A 280 6.73 1.13 19.43
C ALA A 280 7.92 1.15 20.39
N GLU A 281 8.61 0.05 20.49
CA GLU A 281 9.85 -0.06 21.26
C GLU A 281 11.04 0.12 20.31
N ILE A 282 11.91 1.10 20.59
CA ILE A 282 12.99 1.53 19.72
C ILE A 282 14.34 1.19 20.36
N ASP A 283 15.15 0.44 19.63
CA ASP A 283 16.57 0.24 19.91
C ASP A 283 17.37 1.20 19.01
N PHE A 284 18.00 2.22 19.61
CA PHE A 284 18.85 3.19 18.90
C PHE A 284 20.28 2.70 18.69
N LEU A 285 20.61 1.51 19.16
CA LEU A 285 21.95 0.92 19.12
C LEU A 285 21.91 -0.49 18.48
N PRO A 286 21.37 -0.63 17.27
CA PRO A 286 21.12 -1.93 16.64
C PRO A 286 22.38 -2.74 16.36
N ASP A 287 23.56 -2.11 16.33
CA ASP A 287 24.85 -2.75 16.09
C ASP A 287 25.51 -3.32 17.36
N PHE A 288 24.98 -2.98 18.54
CA PHE A 288 25.52 -3.49 19.79
C PHE A 288 24.94 -4.88 20.10
N THR A 289 25.80 -5.90 20.12
CA THR A 289 25.45 -7.18 20.77
C THR A 289 25.26 -6.99 22.26
N GLU A 290 24.61 -7.93 22.93
CA GLU A 290 24.43 -7.86 24.40
C GLU A 290 25.76 -7.80 25.13
N GLU A 291 26.75 -8.60 24.71
CA GLU A 291 28.10 -8.60 25.26
C GLU A 291 28.80 -7.25 25.09
N MET A 292 28.76 -6.68 23.90
CA MET A 292 29.32 -5.34 23.62
C MET A 292 28.64 -4.28 24.49
N TRP A 293 27.36 -4.38 24.68
CA TRP A 293 26.57 -3.42 25.46
C TRP A 293 26.90 -3.52 26.97
N GLU A 294 26.95 -4.71 27.53
CA GLU A 294 27.34 -4.91 28.95
C GLU A 294 28.77 -4.41 29.23
N LYS A 295 29.68 -4.64 28.29
CA LYS A 295 31.06 -4.13 28.38
C LYS A 295 31.08 -2.60 28.34
N GLU A 296 30.33 -1.97 27.46
CA GLU A 296 30.24 -0.51 27.33
C GLU A 296 29.61 0.13 28.58
N LYS A 297 28.55 -0.47 29.14
CA LYS A 297 27.93 -0.03 30.37
C LYS A 297 28.95 -0.07 31.53
N SER A 298 29.61 -1.20 31.72
CA SER A 298 30.60 -1.37 32.80
C SER A 298 31.76 -0.38 32.66
N ARG A 299 32.23 -0.16 31.42
CA ARG A 299 33.30 0.80 31.15
C ARG A 299 32.88 2.22 31.58
N ARG A 300 31.72 2.70 31.17
CA ARG A 300 31.24 4.05 31.47
C ARG A 300 30.95 4.24 32.94
N LEU A 301 30.38 3.25 33.61
CA LEU A 301 30.10 3.34 35.04
C LEU A 301 31.36 3.34 35.88
N SER A 302 32.48 2.81 35.39
CA SER A 302 33.81 2.82 36.08
C SER A 302 34.66 4.05 35.77
N GLU A 303 34.32 4.88 34.75
CA GLU A 303 35.04 6.08 34.39
C GLU A 303 34.81 7.25 35.36
N ASP A 304 35.65 8.29 35.26
CA ASP A 304 35.43 9.54 35.98
C ASP A 304 34.13 10.23 35.54
N ARG A 305 33.17 10.33 36.41
CA ARG A 305 31.86 10.96 36.18
C ARG A 305 31.87 12.47 36.37
N ASN A 306 33.02 13.12 36.47
CA ASN A 306 33.14 14.57 36.70
C ASN A 306 33.00 15.36 35.38
N CYS A 307 32.20 14.87 34.44
CA CYS A 307 31.85 15.52 33.18
C CYS A 307 30.33 15.70 33.05
N MET A 308 29.88 16.52 32.09
CA MET A 308 28.46 16.69 31.78
C MET A 308 27.89 15.40 31.17
N LEU A 309 26.60 15.12 31.39
CA LEU A 309 25.92 13.96 30.81
C LEU A 309 26.02 13.89 29.27
N GLY A 310 26.00 15.05 28.61
CA GLY A 310 26.21 15.12 27.19
C GLY A 310 27.57 14.62 26.70
N ILE A 311 28.61 14.70 27.58
CA ILE A 311 29.97 14.19 27.36
C ILE A 311 30.05 12.72 27.82
N PHE A 312 29.44 12.40 28.96
CA PHE A 312 29.40 11.05 29.49
C PHE A 312 28.82 10.02 28.51
N PHE A 313 27.75 10.43 27.78
CA PHE A 313 27.09 9.58 26.76
C PHE A 313 27.54 9.86 25.31
N LEU A 314 28.59 10.67 25.13
CA LEU A 314 29.07 11.03 23.79
C LEU A 314 29.39 9.77 22.94
N GLY A 315 28.94 9.80 21.70
CA GLY A 315 29.23 8.76 20.70
C GLY A 315 28.27 7.56 20.70
N LEU A 316 27.31 7.47 21.63
CA LEU A 316 26.34 6.37 21.63
C LEU A 316 25.14 6.69 20.72
N VAL A 317 24.46 7.79 20.94
CA VAL A 317 23.26 8.16 20.19
C VAL A 317 23.34 9.60 19.70
N ASN A 318 22.46 9.98 18.76
CA ASN A 318 22.33 11.36 18.33
C ASN A 318 22.04 12.28 19.52
N ARG A 319 22.61 13.48 19.52
CA ARG A 319 22.47 14.45 20.66
C ARG A 319 21.01 14.72 21.01
N LYS A 320 20.15 14.93 20.02
CA LYS A 320 18.72 15.19 20.26
C LYS A 320 18.00 13.95 20.84
N VAL A 321 18.42 12.74 20.46
CA VAL A 321 17.91 11.50 21.08
C VAL A 321 18.35 11.43 22.54
N LEU A 322 19.61 11.75 22.84
CA LEU A 322 20.06 11.83 24.23
C LEU A 322 19.24 12.85 25.02
N ASP A 323 19.02 14.06 24.48
CA ASP A 323 18.21 15.08 25.13
C ASP A 323 16.77 14.61 25.39
N LEU A 324 16.18 13.83 24.47
CA LEU A 324 14.88 13.17 24.66
C LEU A 324 14.92 12.21 25.85
N LEU A 325 15.90 11.30 25.88
CA LEU A 325 16.04 10.30 26.95
C LEU A 325 16.24 10.96 28.32
N LEU A 326 17.09 12.00 28.39
CA LEU A 326 17.33 12.76 29.62
C LEU A 326 16.08 13.49 30.11
N ARG A 327 15.30 14.10 29.21
CA ARG A 327 14.02 14.76 29.54
C ARG A 327 13.03 13.79 30.17
N LYS A 328 12.95 12.54 29.70
CA LYS A 328 12.12 11.50 30.32
C LYS A 328 12.48 11.21 31.78
N GLN A 329 13.73 11.44 32.15
CA GLN A 329 14.22 11.33 33.53
C GLN A 329 14.18 12.67 34.30
N GLY A 330 13.65 13.76 33.70
CA GLY A 330 13.63 15.11 34.27
C GLY A 330 15.02 15.73 34.41
N ILE A 331 15.98 15.34 33.57
CA ILE A 331 17.40 15.73 33.68
C ILE A 331 17.80 16.52 32.41
N GLN A 332 18.74 17.45 32.58
CA GLN A 332 19.35 18.20 31.48
C GLN A 332 20.77 17.70 31.18
N ALA A 333 21.19 17.80 29.93
CA ALA A 333 22.47 17.28 29.46
C ALA A 333 23.70 18.01 30.04
N GLU A 334 23.52 19.21 30.58
CA GLU A 334 24.52 20.04 31.26
C GLU A 334 24.77 19.61 32.69
N LYS A 335 23.91 18.76 33.27
CA LYS A 335 24.13 18.19 34.61
C LYS A 335 25.36 17.28 34.61
N LYS A 336 26.18 17.37 35.64
CA LYS A 336 27.33 16.46 35.81
C LYS A 336 26.87 15.03 36.08
N ALA A 337 27.49 14.05 35.44
CA ALA A 337 27.19 12.64 35.62
C ALA A 337 27.44 12.19 37.09
N SER A 338 28.44 12.78 37.78
CA SER A 338 28.69 12.55 39.19
C SER A 338 27.58 13.04 40.15
N LYS A 339 26.62 13.82 39.67
CA LYS A 339 25.45 14.30 40.41
C LYS A 339 24.18 13.51 40.10
N VAL A 340 24.30 12.42 39.35
CA VAL A 340 23.22 11.49 38.98
C VAL A 340 23.55 10.14 39.62
N ASP A 341 22.58 9.55 40.27
CA ASP A 341 22.74 8.21 40.85
C ASP A 341 22.92 7.15 39.75
N GLU A 342 23.54 6.06 40.12
CA GLU A 342 23.90 5.01 39.14
C GLU A 342 22.69 4.33 38.52
N ASP A 343 21.63 4.12 39.32
CA ASP A 343 20.38 3.52 38.81
C ASP A 343 19.73 4.37 37.72
N THR A 344 19.76 5.68 37.90
CA THR A 344 19.28 6.62 36.85
C THR A 344 20.16 6.56 35.60
N LEU A 345 21.49 6.50 35.72
CA LEU A 345 22.39 6.34 34.58
C LEU A 345 22.11 5.01 33.86
N ILE A 346 21.93 3.93 34.57
CA ILE A 346 21.56 2.61 34.01
C ILE A 346 20.20 2.66 33.35
N SER A 347 19.22 3.37 33.90
CA SER A 347 17.90 3.56 33.28
C SER A 347 18.01 4.28 31.95
N ILE A 348 18.80 5.37 31.86
CA ILE A 348 19.03 6.08 30.61
C ILE A 348 19.68 5.15 29.55
N MET A 349 20.67 4.38 29.98
CA MET A 349 21.36 3.42 29.11
C MET A 349 20.42 2.31 28.62
N ARG A 350 19.54 1.80 29.48
CA ARG A 350 18.50 0.84 29.08
C ARG A 350 17.57 1.45 28.05
N ASP A 351 17.13 2.69 28.27
CA ASP A 351 16.21 3.39 27.35
C ASP A 351 16.87 3.68 26.00
N MET A 352 18.20 3.69 25.86
CA MET A 352 18.87 3.74 24.54
C MET A 352 18.59 2.50 23.67
N ARG A 353 18.27 1.35 24.29
CA ARG A 353 18.00 0.09 23.57
C ARG A 353 16.55 -0.38 23.66
N SER A 354 15.72 0.27 24.47
CA SER A 354 14.32 -0.12 24.68
C SER A 354 13.46 1.11 24.99
N PHE A 355 13.53 2.13 24.12
CA PHE A 355 12.73 3.33 24.27
C PHE A 355 11.29 3.09 23.78
N LYS A 356 10.32 3.24 24.69
CA LYS A 356 8.90 3.00 24.38
C LYS A 356 8.18 4.30 24.00
N VAL A 357 7.58 4.29 22.81
CA VAL A 357 6.70 5.35 22.30
C VAL A 357 5.27 4.82 22.30
N SER A 358 4.37 5.48 23.00
CA SER A 358 2.93 5.18 22.92
C SER A 358 2.40 5.54 21.52
N VAL A 359 1.78 4.59 20.84
CA VAL A 359 1.16 4.82 19.53
C VAL A 359 -0.33 5.06 19.74
N THR A 360 -0.78 6.28 19.43
CA THR A 360 -2.17 6.71 19.64
C THR A 360 -2.99 6.76 18.35
N GLY A 361 -2.32 6.61 17.19
CA GLY A 361 -2.96 6.65 15.89
C GLY A 361 -1.96 6.50 14.75
N THR A 362 -2.48 6.67 13.54
CA THR A 362 -1.68 6.69 12.30
C THR A 362 -1.85 8.01 11.56
N GLY A 363 -1.01 8.28 10.56
CA GLY A 363 -1.09 9.48 9.73
C GLY A 363 -2.34 9.57 8.83
N GLY A 364 -3.22 8.57 8.86
CA GLY A 364 -4.44 8.51 8.06
C GLY A 364 -4.19 8.19 6.58
N PHE A 365 -5.28 8.06 5.82
CA PHE A 365 -5.22 7.65 4.40
C PHE A 365 -4.50 8.64 3.49
N GLU A 366 -4.46 9.93 3.83
CA GLU A 366 -3.75 10.94 3.04
C GLU A 366 -2.23 10.73 3.03
N GLN A 367 -1.69 10.16 4.12
CA GLN A 367 -0.26 9.86 4.27
C GLN A 367 0.07 8.38 4.05
N ALA A 368 -0.94 7.51 4.02
CA ALA A 368 -0.76 6.09 3.79
C ALA A 368 -0.37 5.80 2.33
N GLN A 369 0.56 4.88 2.14
CA GLN A 369 0.92 4.42 0.80
C GLN A 369 -0.07 3.37 0.30
N VAL A 370 -0.56 2.50 1.18
CA VAL A 370 -1.50 1.42 0.87
C VAL A 370 -2.60 1.30 1.93
N THR A 371 -3.61 0.53 1.57
CA THR A 371 -4.73 0.16 2.42
C THR A 371 -4.56 -1.30 2.84
N THR A 372 -4.70 -1.61 4.13
CA THR A 372 -4.96 -2.98 4.62
C THR A 372 -6.45 -3.15 4.83
N GLY A 373 -7.00 -4.35 4.63
CA GLY A 373 -8.43 -4.56 4.50
C GLY A 373 -8.92 -4.35 3.06
N GLY A 374 -10.20 -4.50 2.82
CA GLY A 374 -10.80 -4.46 1.50
C GLY A 374 -11.69 -5.67 1.24
N ILE A 375 -11.85 -6.07 -0.01
CA ILE A 375 -12.67 -7.24 -0.39
C ILE A 375 -11.84 -8.51 -0.17
N PRO A 376 -12.29 -9.47 0.68
CA PRO A 376 -11.60 -10.73 0.89
C PRO A 376 -11.32 -11.47 -0.43
N LEU A 377 -10.10 -11.97 -0.58
CA LEU A 377 -9.70 -12.71 -1.80
C LEU A 377 -10.55 -13.97 -2.00
N SER A 378 -11.01 -14.58 -0.93
CA SER A 378 -11.95 -15.71 -0.95
C SER A 378 -13.32 -15.42 -1.60
N GLN A 379 -13.62 -14.17 -1.89
CA GLN A 379 -14.82 -13.77 -2.64
C GLN A 379 -14.59 -13.68 -4.16
N THR A 380 -13.42 -14.07 -4.61
CA THR A 380 -13.08 -14.27 -6.01
C THR A 380 -12.66 -15.72 -6.25
N ASP A 381 -12.74 -16.17 -7.50
CA ASP A 381 -12.12 -17.41 -7.93
C ASP A 381 -10.62 -17.22 -8.28
N LYS A 382 -9.98 -18.28 -8.78
CA LYS A 382 -8.59 -18.25 -9.22
C LYS A 382 -8.31 -17.27 -10.37
N ASP A 383 -9.35 -16.83 -11.07
CA ASP A 383 -9.31 -15.90 -12.20
C ASP A 383 -9.68 -14.47 -11.80
N LEU A 384 -9.81 -14.26 -10.48
CA LEU A 384 -10.25 -12.99 -9.87
C LEU A 384 -11.66 -12.56 -10.28
N MET A 385 -12.47 -13.49 -10.80
CA MET A 385 -13.89 -13.27 -11.03
C MET A 385 -14.66 -13.39 -9.72
N SER A 386 -15.61 -12.50 -9.51
CA SER A 386 -16.52 -12.51 -8.38
C SER A 386 -17.30 -13.83 -8.29
N VAL A 387 -17.33 -14.44 -7.10
CA VAL A 387 -18.17 -15.63 -6.85
C VAL A 387 -19.66 -15.29 -6.75
N PHE A 388 -20.00 -13.99 -6.62
CA PHE A 388 -21.39 -13.51 -6.47
C PHE A 388 -21.99 -12.96 -7.77
N CYS A 389 -21.14 -12.40 -8.65
CA CYS A 389 -21.55 -11.68 -9.83
C CYS A 389 -20.69 -12.11 -11.03
N GLY A 390 -21.20 -13.09 -11.80
CA GLY A 390 -20.46 -13.60 -12.97
C GLY A 390 -20.19 -12.53 -13.99
N GLY A 391 -18.95 -12.46 -14.50
CA GLY A 391 -18.50 -11.42 -15.43
C GLY A 391 -17.98 -10.16 -14.74
N LEU A 392 -18.04 -10.08 -13.41
CA LEU A 392 -17.37 -9.06 -12.62
C LEU A 392 -16.02 -9.58 -12.14
N TYR A 393 -14.98 -8.79 -12.31
CA TYR A 393 -13.62 -9.10 -11.85
C TYR A 393 -13.13 -8.02 -10.88
N LEU A 394 -12.23 -8.40 -9.97
CA LEU A 394 -11.68 -7.53 -8.96
C LEU A 394 -10.15 -7.57 -9.03
N SER A 395 -9.47 -6.42 -8.93
CA SER A 395 -8.01 -6.40 -9.01
C SER A 395 -7.36 -5.30 -8.18
N GLY A 396 -6.09 -5.49 -7.87
CA GLY A 396 -5.26 -4.54 -7.15
C GLY A 396 -5.62 -4.39 -5.68
N GLU A 397 -5.39 -3.21 -5.15
CA GLU A 397 -5.56 -2.82 -3.74
C GLU A 397 -7.04 -2.77 -3.28
N LEU A 398 -7.99 -2.97 -4.20
CA LEU A 398 -9.41 -3.15 -3.86
C LEU A 398 -9.64 -4.46 -3.10
N LEU A 399 -8.83 -5.47 -3.39
CA LEU A 399 -8.77 -6.75 -2.68
C LEU A 399 -8.02 -6.58 -1.35
N ASP A 400 -8.37 -7.39 -0.36
CA ASP A 400 -7.73 -7.44 0.96
C ASP A 400 -6.35 -8.13 0.86
N VAL A 401 -5.44 -7.49 0.13
CA VAL A 401 -4.05 -7.90 -0.08
C VAL A 401 -3.17 -6.66 0.00
N ASP A 402 -2.32 -6.59 1.02
CA ASP A 402 -1.33 -5.54 1.19
C ASP A 402 0.08 -6.11 1.35
N GLY A 403 1.02 -5.56 0.61
CA GLY A 403 2.44 -5.93 0.65
C GLY A 403 3.25 -4.98 1.51
N ILE A 404 4.43 -5.44 1.93
CA ILE A 404 5.42 -4.62 2.62
C ILE A 404 5.92 -3.48 1.71
N CYS A 405 6.69 -2.54 2.28
CA CYS A 405 7.31 -1.45 1.54
C CYS A 405 8.39 -1.99 0.59
N GLY A 406 8.37 -1.57 -0.69
CA GLY A 406 9.46 -1.94 -1.59
C GLY A 406 9.08 -2.55 -2.95
N GLY A 407 7.98 -2.12 -3.59
CA GLY A 407 7.57 -2.58 -4.92
C GLY A 407 6.51 -3.69 -4.91
N TYR A 408 6.32 -4.33 -3.77
CA TYR A 408 5.42 -5.48 -3.63
C TYR A 408 3.96 -5.14 -3.97
N ASN A 409 3.45 -4.00 -3.54
CA ASN A 409 2.08 -3.58 -3.82
C ASN A 409 1.83 -3.29 -5.30
N LEU A 410 2.83 -2.76 -6.02
CA LEU A 410 2.74 -2.60 -7.47
C LEU A 410 2.83 -3.94 -8.19
N GLN A 411 3.68 -4.88 -7.70
CA GLN A 411 3.70 -6.24 -8.24
C GLN A 411 2.33 -6.90 -8.12
N TRP A 412 1.70 -6.86 -6.95
CA TRP A 412 0.34 -7.38 -6.78
C TRP A 412 -0.67 -6.70 -7.72
N ALA A 413 -0.59 -5.37 -7.85
CA ALA A 413 -1.47 -4.63 -8.75
C ALA A 413 -1.31 -5.10 -10.20
N PHE A 414 -0.09 -5.31 -10.66
CA PHE A 414 0.19 -5.79 -12.02
C PHE A 414 -0.23 -7.26 -12.19
N THR A 415 0.13 -8.14 -11.25
CA THR A 415 -0.25 -9.56 -11.29
C THR A 415 -1.77 -9.72 -11.33
N SER A 416 -2.48 -9.11 -10.39
CA SER A 416 -3.94 -9.22 -10.31
C SER A 416 -4.64 -8.54 -11.50
N GLY A 417 -4.09 -7.41 -11.97
CA GLY A 417 -4.59 -6.73 -13.16
C GLY A 417 -4.45 -7.60 -14.42
N TRP A 418 -3.26 -8.18 -14.62
CA TRP A 418 -3.01 -9.07 -15.75
C TRP A 418 -3.96 -10.27 -15.75
N ILE A 419 -4.09 -10.96 -14.63
CA ILE A 419 -4.97 -12.11 -14.48
C ILE A 419 -6.43 -11.75 -14.78
N ALA A 420 -6.94 -10.68 -14.17
CA ALA A 420 -8.31 -10.24 -14.38
C ALA A 420 -8.56 -9.83 -15.85
N GLY A 421 -7.60 -9.15 -16.48
CA GLY A 421 -7.70 -8.73 -17.88
C GLY A 421 -7.72 -9.90 -18.85
N MET A 422 -6.79 -10.85 -18.71
CA MET A 422 -6.72 -12.07 -19.52
C MET A 422 -8.03 -12.88 -19.39
N SER A 423 -8.49 -13.05 -18.15
CA SER A 423 -9.70 -13.86 -17.88
C SER A 423 -10.97 -13.18 -18.35
N ALA A 424 -11.06 -11.84 -18.23
CA ALA A 424 -12.21 -11.07 -18.73
C ALA A 424 -12.28 -11.07 -20.26
N ALA A 425 -11.16 -11.04 -20.96
CA ALA A 425 -11.13 -11.15 -22.42
C ALA A 425 -11.62 -12.52 -22.92
N GLY A 426 -11.41 -13.58 -22.13
CA GLY A 426 -11.67 -14.96 -22.51
C GLY A 426 -10.59 -15.52 -23.44
N GLU A 427 -10.64 -16.82 -23.70
CA GLU A 427 -9.76 -17.42 -24.71
C GLU A 427 -10.08 -16.84 -26.08
N ARG A 428 -9.06 -16.47 -26.86
CA ARG A 428 -9.23 -16.16 -28.28
C ARG A 428 -9.95 -17.34 -28.91
N SER A 429 -11.21 -17.18 -29.29
CA SER A 429 -11.86 -18.11 -30.20
C SER A 429 -10.98 -18.15 -31.43
N GLY A 430 -10.26 -19.27 -31.59
CA GLY A 430 -9.24 -19.45 -32.59
C GLY A 430 -9.79 -19.09 -33.97
N GLY A 431 -9.38 -17.95 -34.49
CA GLY A 431 -9.52 -17.62 -35.88
C GLY A 431 -8.66 -18.61 -36.68
N LYS A 432 -9.31 -19.50 -37.36
CA LYS A 432 -8.72 -20.31 -38.44
C LYS A 432 -8.28 -19.41 -39.59
#